data_6412e68e012786f2c7d3acb02e36b956
#
_entry.id   6412e68e012786f2c7d3acb02e36b956
#
_cell.length_a   1.000
_cell.length_b   1.000
_cell.length_c   1.000
_cell.angle_alpha   90.00
_cell.angle_beta   90.00
_cell.angle_gamma   90.00
#
_symmetry.space_group_name_H-M   'P 1'
#
loop_
_entity.id
_entity.type
_entity.pdbx_description
1 polymer ?
#
loop_
_entity_poly.entity_id
_entity_poly.type
_entity_poly.pdbx_seq_one_letter_code
_entity_poly.pdbx_strand_id
1 'polypeptide(L)'
;MSLGAKSRKLFFLAVNTGFVERGLPDRRCRDFYAERSRSGLYCAIVGNVVIPGGVGSNDACAEISSSDAWRQLAEGISEQGTLPGIQLTTAWRGYRGMKRFISVAGAHVPQEYRQVPASMSPLDVKTTFDALYRGSELAFQAGFRHLQLHAAHGYLFSLLVDRRLSPHSDLAADLVRRWVHDVASWGGESSLRFSLWTGHPSIDKHGQSQFIEIIVSLPVDYLDVSAGFYNVDKRLIYPTLPDVLSSRRTGTLDLARRYPHIQFIMSGKSSGAWDPSLPANVHVGICRDLIANPNFLRDRDQGCNDCMKCHYFSRGQSYLTCGRWTYPRVLPFPVKQA
;
A
#
# COMPACT_ATOMS: atom_id res chain seq x y z
N MET A 1 2.93 -33.41 17.34
CA MET A 1 3.50 -32.91 16.06
C MET A 1 3.64 -31.42 16.19
N SER A 2 4.87 -30.90 16.30
CA SER A 2 5.17 -29.48 16.36
C SER A 2 4.75 -28.85 15.03
N LEU A 3 3.74 -27.97 15.04
CA LEU A 3 3.44 -27.08 13.93
C LEU A 3 4.70 -26.22 13.72
N GLY A 4 5.48 -26.54 12.69
CA GLY A 4 6.68 -25.79 12.36
C GLY A 4 6.34 -24.30 12.29
N ALA A 5 7.01 -23.49 13.07
CA ALA A 5 6.86 -22.03 13.07
C ALA A 5 7.02 -21.54 11.63
N LYS A 6 5.92 -21.13 10.98
CA LYS A 6 5.98 -20.50 9.65
C LYS A 6 6.98 -19.35 9.76
N SER A 7 8.02 -19.37 8.93
CA SER A 7 9.04 -18.33 8.96
C SER A 7 8.39 -16.97 8.66
N ARG A 8 8.75 -15.95 9.45
CA ARG A 8 8.24 -14.60 9.33
C ARG A 8 8.58 -14.03 7.95
N LYS A 9 7.59 -13.62 7.20
CA LYS A 9 7.74 -13.05 5.87
C LYS A 9 8.09 -11.56 5.93
N LEU A 10 8.91 -11.11 5.00
CA LEU A 10 9.36 -9.73 4.85
C LEU A 10 8.82 -9.16 3.55
N PHE A 11 8.10 -8.04 3.64
CA PHE A 11 7.49 -7.39 2.49
C PHE A 11 8.16 -6.04 2.23
N PHE A 12 8.58 -5.78 1.00
CA PHE A 12 8.82 -4.42 0.57
C PHE A 12 7.47 -3.81 0.21
N LEU A 13 7.02 -2.86 1.04
CA LEU A 13 5.71 -2.26 0.89
C LEU A 13 5.64 -1.31 -0.30
N ALA A 14 4.46 -1.21 -0.88
CA ALA A 14 4.17 -0.36 -2.02
C ALA A 14 4.62 1.09 -1.82
N VAL A 15 5.32 1.63 -2.80
CA VAL A 15 5.73 3.02 -2.88
C VAL A 15 5.53 3.55 -4.28
N ASN A 16 4.79 4.66 -4.41
CA ASN A 16 4.74 5.39 -5.66
C ASN A 16 6.09 6.07 -5.88
N THR A 17 6.82 5.64 -6.87
CA THR A 17 8.16 6.15 -7.16
C THR A 17 8.14 7.41 -8.03
N GLY A 18 7.06 7.63 -8.79
CA GLY A 18 7.06 8.62 -9.85
C GLY A 18 8.01 8.30 -11.02
N PHE A 19 8.60 7.10 -11.06
CA PHE A 19 9.40 6.61 -12.18
C PHE A 19 8.48 6.07 -13.28
N VAL A 20 7.80 7.00 -13.92
CA VAL A 20 6.73 6.75 -14.87
C VAL A 20 6.95 7.60 -16.13
N GLU A 21 6.76 6.98 -17.27
CA GLU A 21 6.75 7.64 -18.57
C GLU A 21 5.47 7.24 -19.32
N ARG A 22 4.67 8.24 -19.73
CA ARG A 22 3.39 8.03 -20.45
C ARG A 22 2.43 7.07 -19.73
N GLY A 23 2.34 7.16 -18.40
CA GLY A 23 1.48 6.30 -17.59
C GLY A 23 2.00 4.88 -17.35
N LEU A 24 3.21 4.54 -17.81
CA LEU A 24 3.82 3.21 -17.65
C LEU A 24 5.06 3.28 -16.76
N PRO A 25 5.40 2.20 -16.03
CA PRO A 25 6.65 2.13 -15.31
C PRO A 25 7.83 2.18 -16.29
N ASP A 26 8.76 3.08 -16.05
CA ASP A 26 9.96 3.21 -16.88
C ASP A 26 11.10 2.31 -16.36
N ARG A 27 12.27 2.35 -17.05
CA ARG A 27 13.43 1.58 -16.66
C ARG A 27 13.87 1.86 -15.23
N ARG A 28 13.77 3.12 -14.76
CA ARG A 28 14.12 3.49 -13.37
C ARG A 28 13.26 2.75 -12.36
N CYS A 29 11.96 2.58 -12.65
CA CYS A 29 11.04 1.83 -11.81
C CYS A 29 11.45 0.37 -11.72
N ARG A 30 11.74 -0.28 -12.86
CA ARG A 30 12.20 -1.66 -12.91
C ARG A 30 13.48 -1.85 -12.11
N ASP A 31 14.51 -1.04 -12.39
CA ASP A 31 15.81 -1.16 -11.74
C ASP A 31 15.69 -0.89 -10.22
N PHE A 32 14.87 0.08 -9.80
CA PHE A 32 14.58 0.39 -8.41
C PHE A 32 14.01 -0.81 -7.65
N TYR A 33 13.01 -1.49 -8.21
CA TYR A 33 12.41 -2.65 -7.57
C TYR A 33 13.32 -3.87 -7.61
N ALA A 34 13.99 -4.15 -8.75
CA ALA A 34 14.92 -5.26 -8.89
C ALA A 34 16.07 -5.18 -7.87
N GLU A 35 16.67 -4.01 -7.69
CA GLU A 35 17.75 -3.81 -6.72
C GLU A 35 17.32 -4.09 -5.27
N ARG A 36 16.06 -3.81 -4.94
CA ARG A 36 15.49 -3.95 -3.58
C ARG A 36 14.83 -5.29 -3.31
N SER A 37 14.71 -6.11 -4.34
CA SER A 37 14.08 -7.44 -4.28
C SER A 37 15.06 -8.56 -3.94
N ARG A 38 16.13 -8.25 -3.21
CA ARG A 38 17.21 -9.19 -2.86
C ARG A 38 17.16 -9.59 -1.40
N SER A 39 18.04 -10.51 -1.02
CA SER A 39 18.43 -10.79 0.37
C SER A 39 17.32 -11.35 1.26
N GLY A 40 16.49 -12.27 0.72
CA GLY A 40 15.48 -12.98 1.51
C GLY A 40 14.19 -12.20 1.72
N LEU A 41 13.93 -11.19 0.93
CA LEU A 41 12.62 -10.56 0.86
C LEU A 41 11.60 -11.57 0.33
N TYR A 42 10.44 -11.67 1.00
CA TYR A 42 9.38 -12.56 0.54
C TYR A 42 8.66 -12.00 -0.67
N CYS A 43 8.23 -10.74 -0.59
CA CYS A 43 7.46 -10.08 -1.65
C CYS A 43 7.86 -8.62 -1.78
N ALA A 44 7.97 -8.12 -3.01
CA ALA A 44 8.12 -6.70 -3.32
C ALA A 44 6.85 -6.18 -4.00
N ILE A 45 6.13 -5.29 -3.32
CA ILE A 45 4.84 -4.77 -3.77
C ILE A 45 5.05 -3.45 -4.52
N VAL A 46 4.84 -3.48 -5.83
CA VAL A 46 4.88 -2.28 -6.68
C VAL A 46 3.62 -1.44 -6.44
N GLY A 47 3.74 -0.15 -6.33
CA GLY A 47 2.53 0.69 -6.24
C GLY A 47 2.74 2.05 -5.60
N ASN A 48 1.63 2.76 -5.44
CA ASN A 48 0.27 2.39 -5.84
C ASN A 48 0.08 2.54 -7.37
N VAL A 49 -0.55 1.56 -7.98
CA VAL A 49 -0.84 1.50 -9.42
C VAL A 49 -2.33 1.71 -9.64
N VAL A 50 -2.68 2.53 -10.60
CA VAL A 50 -4.08 2.86 -10.91
C VAL A 50 -4.71 1.71 -11.69
N ILE A 51 -5.95 1.34 -11.35
CA ILE A 51 -6.76 0.38 -12.10
C ILE A 51 -7.16 0.97 -13.46
N PRO A 52 -7.52 0.16 -14.47
CA PRO A 52 -7.88 0.66 -15.80
C PRO A 52 -9.03 1.69 -15.76
N GLY A 53 -8.78 2.87 -16.31
CA GLY A 53 -9.72 3.99 -16.31
C GLY A 53 -9.95 4.63 -14.94
N GLY A 54 -9.13 4.31 -13.95
CA GLY A 54 -9.19 4.89 -12.62
C GLY A 54 -8.58 6.29 -12.54
N VAL A 55 -8.57 6.84 -11.34
CA VAL A 55 -8.00 8.17 -11.04
C VAL A 55 -6.74 8.02 -10.21
N GLY A 56 -5.62 8.58 -10.68
CA GLY A 56 -4.37 8.61 -9.93
C GLY A 56 -4.43 9.59 -8.74
N SER A 57 -3.66 9.33 -7.70
CA SER A 57 -3.51 10.26 -6.58
C SER A 57 -2.67 11.51 -6.95
N ASN A 58 -1.95 11.45 -8.05
CA ASN A 58 -1.21 12.54 -8.70
C ASN A 58 -0.84 12.12 -10.13
N ASP A 59 -0.28 13.04 -10.91
CA ASP A 59 0.06 12.85 -12.33
C ASP A 59 1.23 11.86 -12.57
N ALA A 60 1.94 11.47 -11.53
CA ALA A 60 3.05 10.52 -11.59
C ALA A 60 2.63 9.08 -11.17
N CYS A 61 1.34 8.75 -11.21
CA CYS A 61 0.86 7.39 -11.01
C CYS A 61 0.86 6.64 -12.35
N ALA A 62 1.35 5.40 -12.32
CA ALA A 62 1.21 4.48 -13.45
C ALA A 62 -0.16 3.81 -13.42
N GLU A 63 -0.71 3.49 -14.59
CA GLU A 63 -1.95 2.73 -14.76
C GLU A 63 -1.64 1.34 -15.32
N ILE A 64 -2.22 0.30 -14.72
CA ILE A 64 -2.03 -1.08 -15.19
C ILE A 64 -2.65 -1.27 -16.57
N SER A 65 -1.93 -1.94 -17.45
CA SER A 65 -2.34 -2.22 -18.83
C SER A 65 -1.66 -3.50 -19.33
N SER A 66 -1.96 -3.91 -20.54
CA SER A 66 -1.31 -5.03 -21.23
C SER A 66 0.10 -4.72 -21.76
N SER A 67 0.67 -3.57 -21.41
CA SER A 67 2.03 -3.19 -21.82
C SER A 67 3.07 -4.14 -21.25
N ASP A 68 4.04 -4.50 -22.08
CA ASP A 68 5.19 -5.32 -21.73
C ASP A 68 6.06 -4.74 -20.60
N ALA A 69 5.99 -3.43 -20.36
CA ALA A 69 6.68 -2.77 -19.26
C ALA A 69 6.32 -3.37 -17.89
N TRP A 70 5.08 -3.84 -17.71
CA TRP A 70 4.62 -4.49 -16.49
C TRP A 70 5.22 -5.88 -16.33
N ARG A 71 5.30 -6.66 -17.42
CA ARG A 71 5.95 -7.97 -17.41
C ARG A 71 7.42 -7.85 -17.06
N GLN A 72 8.15 -6.93 -17.73
CA GLN A 72 9.56 -6.68 -17.44
C GLN A 72 9.81 -6.25 -15.99
N LEU A 73 8.90 -5.49 -15.38
CA LEU A 73 8.99 -5.10 -13.98
C LEU A 73 8.80 -6.31 -13.05
N ALA A 74 7.80 -7.16 -13.30
CA ALA A 74 7.57 -8.38 -12.53
C ALA A 74 8.72 -9.38 -12.66
N GLU A 75 9.24 -9.59 -13.87
CA GLU A 75 10.41 -10.43 -14.14
C GLU A 75 11.63 -9.95 -13.38
N GLY A 76 11.95 -8.64 -13.43
CA GLY A 76 13.09 -8.08 -12.73
C GLY A 76 13.04 -8.26 -11.21
N ILE A 77 11.83 -8.34 -10.60
CA ILE A 77 11.65 -8.71 -9.19
C ILE A 77 11.86 -10.22 -9.00
N SER A 78 11.23 -11.04 -9.84
CA SER A 78 11.25 -12.49 -9.75
C SER A 78 12.67 -13.08 -9.91
N GLU A 79 13.47 -12.51 -10.81
CA GLU A 79 14.89 -12.89 -11.03
C GLU A 79 15.75 -12.73 -9.78
N GLN A 80 15.32 -11.91 -8.81
CA GLN A 80 16.02 -11.76 -7.54
C GLN A 80 15.56 -12.79 -6.47
N GLY A 81 14.67 -13.74 -6.82
CA GLY A 81 14.12 -14.74 -5.90
C GLY A 81 13.02 -14.19 -4.99
N THR A 82 12.41 -13.06 -5.33
CA THR A 82 11.36 -12.39 -4.57
C THR A 82 10.03 -12.48 -5.33
N LEU A 83 8.92 -12.71 -4.62
CA LEU A 83 7.59 -12.75 -5.19
C LEU A 83 7.19 -11.36 -5.71
N PRO A 84 6.86 -11.20 -7.01
CA PRO A 84 6.37 -9.95 -7.53
C PRO A 84 4.97 -9.65 -6.99
N GLY A 85 4.82 -8.52 -6.32
CA GLY A 85 3.53 -8.00 -5.82
C GLY A 85 3.17 -6.68 -6.48
N ILE A 86 1.87 -6.38 -6.53
CA ILE A 86 1.36 -5.11 -7.05
C ILE A 86 0.19 -4.62 -6.19
N GLN A 87 0.17 -3.33 -5.89
CA GLN A 87 -0.92 -2.68 -5.17
C GLN A 87 -1.78 -1.87 -6.13
N LEU A 88 -3.04 -2.25 -6.28
CA LEU A 88 -4.02 -1.61 -7.15
C LEU A 88 -4.89 -0.61 -6.39
N THR A 89 -5.16 0.54 -7.00
CA THR A 89 -5.87 1.66 -6.38
C THR A 89 -6.66 2.48 -7.39
N THR A 90 -7.56 3.30 -6.85
CA THR A 90 -8.10 4.48 -7.53
C THR A 90 -8.46 5.55 -6.50
N ALA A 91 -8.24 6.82 -6.83
CA ALA A 91 -8.86 7.93 -6.14
C ALA A 91 -10.26 8.19 -6.73
N TRP A 92 -10.94 9.26 -6.31
CA TRP A 92 -12.18 9.70 -6.92
C TRP A 92 -11.94 10.92 -7.81
N ARG A 93 -12.87 11.21 -8.71
CA ARG A 93 -12.79 12.39 -9.58
C ARG A 93 -12.73 13.66 -8.72
N GLY A 94 -11.75 14.52 -8.99
CA GLY A 94 -11.51 15.74 -8.23
C GLY A 94 -10.69 15.56 -6.96
N TYR A 95 -10.23 14.34 -6.65
CA TYR A 95 -9.30 14.13 -5.54
C TYR A 95 -8.05 15.00 -5.67
N ARG A 96 -7.71 15.69 -4.57
CA ARG A 96 -6.46 16.46 -4.47
C ARG A 96 -5.77 16.13 -3.16
N GLY A 97 -4.65 15.42 -3.24
CA GLY A 97 -3.85 15.08 -2.08
C GLY A 97 -3.20 16.32 -1.44
N MET A 98 -3.37 16.50 -0.16
CA MET A 98 -2.72 17.58 0.60
C MET A 98 -1.19 17.44 0.55
N LYS A 99 -0.48 18.53 0.22
CA LYS A 99 1.00 18.52 0.18
C LYS A 99 1.63 18.67 1.57
N ARG A 100 1.00 19.38 2.51
CA ARG A 100 1.54 19.66 3.84
C ARG A 100 1.46 18.45 4.77
N PHE A 101 2.43 18.33 5.68
CA PHE A 101 2.48 17.33 6.77
C PHE A 101 1.86 17.91 8.04
N ILE A 102 0.59 18.24 8.00
CA ILE A 102 -0.17 18.77 9.14
C ILE A 102 -1.42 17.94 9.35
N SER A 103 -1.94 17.95 10.57
CA SER A 103 -3.30 17.50 10.83
C SER A 103 -4.27 18.59 10.40
N VAL A 104 -5.29 18.23 9.64
CA VAL A 104 -6.38 19.12 9.24
C VAL A 104 -7.64 18.63 9.94
N ALA A 105 -7.99 19.25 11.05
CA ALA A 105 -9.19 18.91 11.82
C ALA A 105 -10.43 19.73 11.40
N GLY A 106 -10.52 20.11 10.13
CA GLY A 106 -11.67 20.88 9.63
C GLY A 106 -12.94 20.04 9.58
N ALA A 107 -14.05 20.56 10.06
CA ALA A 107 -15.35 19.86 10.12
C ALA A 107 -15.88 19.43 8.74
N HIS A 108 -15.44 20.06 7.66
CA HIS A 108 -15.84 19.72 6.27
C HIS A 108 -15.17 18.45 5.74
N VAL A 109 -13.99 18.09 6.24
CA VAL A 109 -13.22 16.95 5.73
C VAL A 109 -13.94 15.60 5.89
N PRO A 110 -14.51 15.25 7.06
CA PRO A 110 -15.30 14.03 7.20
C PRO A 110 -16.55 14.02 6.33
N GLN A 111 -17.15 15.18 6.09
CA GLN A 111 -18.33 15.31 5.23
C GLN A 111 -18.00 14.99 3.79
N GLU A 112 -16.88 15.51 3.25
CA GLU A 112 -16.39 15.18 1.91
C GLU A 112 -16.19 13.68 1.73
N TYR A 113 -15.50 13.02 2.68
CA TYR A 113 -15.25 11.59 2.64
C TYR A 113 -16.52 10.72 2.72
N ARG A 114 -17.59 11.19 3.37
CA ARG A 114 -18.90 10.52 3.37
C ARG A 114 -19.69 10.82 2.10
N GLN A 115 -19.59 12.03 1.57
CA GLN A 115 -20.34 12.45 0.40
C GLN A 115 -19.88 11.70 -0.87
N VAL A 116 -18.59 11.42 -1.01
CA VAL A 116 -18.03 10.69 -2.15
C VAL A 116 -18.73 9.34 -2.37
N PRO A 117 -18.71 8.39 -1.43
CA PRO A 117 -19.40 7.11 -1.63
C PRO A 117 -20.94 7.26 -1.62
N ALA A 118 -21.50 8.22 -0.89
CA ALA A 118 -22.95 8.44 -0.85
C ALA A 118 -23.51 8.98 -2.17
N SER A 119 -22.69 9.64 -2.99
CA SER A 119 -23.09 10.11 -4.33
C SER A 119 -22.98 9.04 -5.40
N MET A 120 -22.40 7.88 -5.12
CA MET A 120 -22.29 6.77 -6.05
C MET A 120 -23.56 5.90 -6.04
N SER A 121 -23.95 5.44 -7.21
CA SER A 121 -24.97 4.38 -7.30
C SER A 121 -24.32 3.00 -7.05
N PRO A 122 -25.11 1.97 -6.72
CA PRO A 122 -24.59 0.59 -6.66
C PRO A 122 -23.92 0.13 -7.96
N LEU A 123 -24.35 0.66 -9.11
CA LEU A 123 -23.74 0.37 -10.41
C LEU A 123 -22.35 1.01 -10.52
N ASP A 124 -22.16 2.26 -10.04
CA ASP A 124 -20.84 2.91 -10.04
C ASP A 124 -19.85 2.13 -9.16
N VAL A 125 -20.31 1.63 -8.01
CA VAL A 125 -19.50 0.78 -7.13
C VAL A 125 -19.09 -0.51 -7.87
N LYS A 126 -20.04 -1.21 -8.49
CA LYS A 126 -19.75 -2.43 -9.28
C LYS A 126 -18.78 -2.15 -10.42
N THR A 127 -19.00 -1.09 -11.20
CA THR A 127 -18.10 -0.68 -12.29
C THR A 127 -16.68 -0.41 -11.80
N THR A 128 -16.54 0.21 -10.61
CA THR A 128 -15.22 0.44 -9.98
C THR A 128 -14.52 -0.88 -9.62
N PHE A 129 -15.26 -1.85 -9.09
CA PHE A 129 -14.72 -3.17 -8.81
C PHE A 129 -14.47 -4.01 -10.06
N ASP A 130 -15.28 -3.88 -11.12
CA ASP A 130 -15.01 -4.52 -12.40
C ASP A 130 -13.69 -4.02 -13.02
N ALA A 131 -13.36 -2.74 -12.83
CA ALA A 131 -12.05 -2.21 -13.20
C ALA A 131 -10.91 -2.76 -12.33
N LEU A 132 -11.14 -3.01 -11.03
CA LEU A 132 -10.19 -3.70 -10.16
C LEU A 132 -9.95 -5.13 -10.64
N TYR A 133 -10.99 -5.90 -10.99
CA TYR A 133 -10.87 -7.26 -11.52
C TYR A 133 -10.03 -7.29 -12.79
N ARG A 134 -10.35 -6.43 -13.77
CA ARG A 134 -9.56 -6.32 -15.00
C ARG A 134 -8.10 -5.93 -14.73
N GLY A 135 -7.89 -4.98 -13.83
CA GLY A 135 -6.54 -4.57 -13.44
C GLY A 135 -5.75 -5.70 -12.76
N SER A 136 -6.43 -6.51 -11.94
CA SER A 136 -5.86 -7.68 -11.28
C SER A 136 -5.50 -8.78 -12.28
N GLU A 137 -6.38 -9.04 -13.26
CA GLU A 137 -6.12 -10.00 -14.33
C GLU A 137 -4.90 -9.59 -15.18
N LEU A 138 -4.85 -8.32 -15.61
CA LEU A 138 -3.69 -7.77 -16.34
C LEU A 138 -2.40 -7.88 -15.53
N ALA A 139 -2.45 -7.59 -14.23
CA ALA A 139 -1.30 -7.73 -13.36
C ALA A 139 -0.85 -9.19 -13.22
N PHE A 140 -1.80 -10.12 -13.08
CA PHE A 140 -1.49 -11.55 -13.00
C PHE A 140 -0.89 -12.07 -14.31
N GLN A 141 -1.43 -11.67 -15.45
CA GLN A 141 -0.88 -11.97 -16.78
C GLN A 141 0.52 -11.42 -16.99
N ALA A 142 0.81 -10.24 -16.41
CA ALA A 142 2.15 -9.64 -16.43
C ALA A 142 3.15 -10.34 -15.49
N GLY A 143 2.74 -11.31 -14.67
CA GLY A 143 3.63 -12.09 -13.81
C GLY A 143 3.58 -11.71 -12.32
N PHE A 144 2.76 -10.74 -11.90
CA PHE A 144 2.55 -10.48 -10.48
C PHE A 144 1.77 -11.64 -9.85
N ARG A 145 2.13 -12.03 -8.63
CA ARG A 145 1.53 -13.16 -7.91
C ARG A 145 0.97 -12.77 -6.54
N HIS A 146 1.31 -11.59 -6.02
CA HIS A 146 0.72 -11.00 -4.83
C HIS A 146 -0.04 -9.74 -5.23
N LEU A 147 -1.38 -9.79 -5.16
CA LEU A 147 -2.26 -8.70 -5.55
C LEU A 147 -2.80 -8.00 -4.29
N GLN A 148 -2.50 -6.72 -4.14
CA GLN A 148 -2.93 -5.94 -2.99
C GLN A 148 -3.97 -4.90 -3.38
N LEU A 149 -5.15 -4.95 -2.74
CA LEU A 149 -6.14 -3.89 -2.81
C LEU A 149 -5.75 -2.75 -1.87
N HIS A 150 -5.60 -1.55 -2.42
CA HIS A 150 -5.31 -0.35 -1.63
C HIS A 150 -6.60 0.28 -1.09
N ALA A 151 -7.10 -0.24 0.02
CA ALA A 151 -8.26 0.27 0.75
C ALA A 151 -7.83 1.11 1.98
N ALA A 152 -6.83 1.98 1.82
CA ALA A 152 -6.28 2.82 2.88
C ALA A 152 -6.15 4.28 2.44
N HIS A 153 -5.82 5.14 3.40
CA HIS A 153 -5.39 6.52 3.20
C HIS A 153 -6.44 7.48 2.62
N GLY A 154 -7.71 7.06 2.60
CA GLY A 154 -8.81 7.88 2.10
C GLY A 154 -8.93 7.89 0.58
N TYR A 155 -8.37 6.92 -0.15
CA TYR A 155 -8.67 6.68 -1.55
C TYR A 155 -10.03 5.97 -1.73
N LEU A 156 -10.53 5.87 -2.94
CA LEU A 156 -11.91 5.44 -3.18
C LEU A 156 -12.24 4.08 -2.54
N PHE A 157 -11.41 3.06 -2.72
CA PHE A 157 -11.63 1.75 -2.08
C PHE A 157 -11.64 1.82 -0.55
N SER A 158 -10.79 2.70 0.03
CA SER A 158 -10.80 2.95 1.48
C SER A 158 -12.14 3.50 1.97
N LEU A 159 -12.77 4.36 1.17
CA LEU A 159 -14.09 4.91 1.50
C LEU A 159 -15.19 3.86 1.32
N LEU A 160 -15.15 3.10 0.24
CA LEU A 160 -16.19 2.13 -0.11
C LEU A 160 -16.30 0.98 0.90
N VAL A 161 -15.17 0.46 1.41
CA VAL A 161 -15.17 -0.65 2.38
C VAL A 161 -15.41 -0.20 3.83
N ASP A 162 -15.37 1.10 4.10
CA ASP A 162 -15.51 1.65 5.45
C ASP A 162 -16.97 1.97 5.77
N ARG A 163 -17.59 1.16 6.61
CA ARG A 163 -18.99 1.33 7.05
C ARG A 163 -19.26 2.67 7.73
N ARG A 164 -18.25 3.32 8.29
CA ARG A 164 -18.38 4.65 8.92
C ARG A 164 -18.58 5.77 7.88
N LEU A 165 -18.24 5.48 6.62
CA LEU A 165 -18.20 6.46 5.53
C LEU A 165 -19.17 6.11 4.41
N SER A 166 -19.34 4.82 4.08
CA SER A 166 -20.06 4.37 2.89
C SER A 166 -21.36 3.64 3.20
N PRO A 167 -22.47 4.02 2.55
CA PRO A 167 -23.69 3.23 2.57
C PRO A 167 -23.57 1.94 1.75
N HIS A 168 -22.52 1.80 0.97
CA HIS A 168 -22.26 0.65 0.07
C HIS A 168 -21.22 -0.33 0.64
N SER A 169 -20.88 -0.21 1.94
CA SER A 169 -19.80 -1.02 2.54
C SER A 169 -20.05 -2.53 2.47
N ASP A 170 -21.31 -2.96 2.64
CA ASP A 170 -21.65 -4.39 2.54
C ASP A 170 -21.51 -4.88 1.10
N LEU A 171 -21.98 -4.13 0.10
CA LEU A 171 -21.76 -4.41 -1.33
C LEU A 171 -20.26 -4.46 -1.65
N ALA A 172 -19.49 -3.48 -1.16
CA ALA A 172 -18.04 -3.46 -1.38
C ALA A 172 -17.35 -4.67 -0.76
N ALA A 173 -17.76 -5.08 0.45
CA ALA A 173 -17.22 -6.28 1.09
C ALA A 173 -17.52 -7.55 0.27
N ASP A 174 -18.73 -7.70 -0.29
CA ASP A 174 -19.08 -8.84 -1.16
C ASP A 174 -18.24 -8.83 -2.45
N LEU A 175 -18.02 -7.67 -3.05
CA LEU A 175 -17.18 -7.53 -4.23
C LEU A 175 -15.71 -7.83 -3.91
N VAL A 176 -15.20 -7.47 -2.74
CA VAL A 176 -13.85 -7.89 -2.29
C VAL A 176 -13.78 -9.40 -2.11
N ARG A 177 -14.80 -10.07 -1.52
CA ARG A 177 -14.83 -11.54 -1.38
C ARG A 177 -14.74 -12.24 -2.74
N ARG A 178 -15.50 -11.73 -3.71
CA ARG A 178 -15.44 -12.24 -5.09
C ARG A 178 -14.04 -12.02 -5.69
N TRP A 179 -13.47 -10.83 -5.55
CA TRP A 179 -12.12 -10.53 -6.02
C TRP A 179 -11.07 -11.48 -5.43
N VAL A 180 -11.14 -11.76 -4.13
CA VAL A 180 -10.24 -12.73 -3.46
C VAL A 180 -10.39 -14.12 -4.06
N HIS A 181 -11.63 -14.57 -4.30
CA HIS A 181 -11.91 -15.86 -4.93
C HIS A 181 -11.27 -15.95 -6.32
N ASP A 182 -11.41 -14.91 -7.14
CA ASP A 182 -10.85 -14.88 -8.48
C ASP A 182 -9.31 -14.91 -8.44
N VAL A 183 -8.68 -14.09 -7.59
CA VAL A 183 -7.21 -14.10 -7.37
C VAL A 183 -6.71 -15.48 -6.94
N ALA A 184 -7.40 -16.13 -6.01
CA ALA A 184 -7.04 -17.48 -5.56
C ALA A 184 -7.21 -18.52 -6.69
N SER A 185 -8.25 -18.39 -7.52
CA SER A 185 -8.48 -19.30 -8.66
C SER A 185 -7.37 -19.25 -9.71
N TRP A 186 -6.67 -18.12 -9.82
CA TRP A 186 -5.50 -17.96 -10.69
C TRP A 186 -4.21 -18.49 -10.03
N GLY A 187 -4.23 -18.85 -8.74
CA GLY A 187 -3.05 -19.23 -7.97
C GLY A 187 -2.26 -18.04 -7.44
N GLY A 188 -2.88 -16.86 -7.34
CA GLY A 188 -2.30 -15.67 -6.72
C GLY A 188 -2.55 -15.59 -5.22
N GLU A 189 -1.79 -14.75 -4.54
CA GLU A 189 -2.04 -14.31 -3.16
C GLU A 189 -2.77 -12.97 -3.16
N SER A 190 -3.73 -12.80 -2.26
CA SER A 190 -4.49 -11.57 -2.07
C SER A 190 -4.08 -10.85 -0.79
N SER A 191 -4.04 -9.53 -0.81
CA SER A 191 -3.92 -8.73 0.41
C SER A 191 -4.76 -7.47 0.34
N LEU A 192 -5.14 -6.97 1.50
CA LEU A 192 -5.86 -5.70 1.62
C LEU A 192 -5.09 -4.78 2.57
N ARG A 193 -4.71 -3.61 2.05
CA ARG A 193 -4.15 -2.54 2.88
C ARG A 193 -5.28 -1.63 3.35
N PHE A 194 -5.41 -1.44 4.67
CA PHE A 194 -6.43 -0.58 5.25
C PHE A 194 -5.87 0.40 6.27
N SER A 195 -6.58 1.48 6.55
CA SER A 195 -6.22 2.44 7.60
C SER A 195 -6.98 2.11 8.87
N LEU A 196 -6.26 1.67 9.90
CA LEU A 196 -6.85 1.37 11.22
C LEU A 196 -7.53 2.59 11.82
N TRP A 197 -6.94 3.77 11.64
CA TRP A 197 -7.52 5.07 11.98
C TRP A 197 -7.46 6.00 10.78
N THR A 198 -8.44 6.88 10.67
CA THR A 198 -8.43 7.96 9.67
C THR A 198 -7.59 9.15 10.12
N GLY A 199 -7.49 9.35 11.45
CA GLY A 199 -6.90 10.51 12.10
C GLY A 199 -7.93 11.61 12.41
N HIS A 200 -9.22 11.41 12.06
CA HIS A 200 -10.28 12.37 12.38
C HIS A 200 -11.19 11.83 13.49
N PRO A 201 -11.28 12.53 14.66
CA PRO A 201 -12.03 12.03 15.81
C PRO A 201 -13.50 11.71 15.53
N SER A 202 -14.18 12.48 14.66
CA SER A 202 -15.61 12.25 14.36
C SER A 202 -15.86 11.01 13.49
N ILE A 203 -14.82 10.44 12.87
CA ILE A 203 -14.90 9.17 12.16
C ILE A 203 -14.44 8.05 13.09
N ASP A 204 -13.31 8.26 13.78
CA ASP A 204 -12.64 7.21 14.54
C ASP A 204 -13.34 6.86 15.87
N LYS A 205 -14.15 7.79 16.45
CA LYS A 205 -14.86 7.57 17.72
C LYS A 205 -16.03 6.58 17.64
N HIS A 206 -16.64 6.43 16.46
CA HIS A 206 -17.88 5.67 16.30
C HIS A 206 -17.71 4.61 15.22
N GLY A 207 -18.25 3.41 15.46
CA GLY A 207 -18.26 2.34 14.44
C GLY A 207 -16.92 1.65 14.18
N GLN A 208 -15.88 1.91 14.98
CA GLN A 208 -14.55 1.31 14.80
C GLN A 208 -14.61 -0.23 14.89
N SER A 209 -15.35 -0.79 15.85
CA SER A 209 -15.48 -2.23 16.02
C SER A 209 -16.14 -2.88 14.81
N GLN A 210 -17.27 -2.31 14.35
CA GLN A 210 -17.99 -2.82 13.17
C GLN A 210 -17.14 -2.71 11.89
N PHE A 211 -16.36 -1.64 11.74
CA PHE A 211 -15.42 -1.52 10.64
C PHE A 211 -14.36 -2.64 10.66
N ILE A 212 -13.74 -2.87 11.82
CA ILE A 212 -12.76 -3.94 11.99
C ILE A 212 -13.38 -5.31 11.74
N GLU A 213 -14.59 -5.58 12.22
CA GLU A 213 -15.30 -6.84 11.98
C GLU A 213 -15.52 -7.11 10.48
N ILE A 214 -15.86 -6.10 9.70
CA ILE A 214 -15.93 -6.23 8.23
C ILE A 214 -14.56 -6.57 7.66
N ILE A 215 -13.52 -5.80 7.99
CA ILE A 215 -12.17 -6.00 7.44
C ILE A 215 -11.62 -7.38 7.74
N VAL A 216 -11.76 -7.87 8.98
CA VAL A 216 -11.25 -9.19 9.38
C VAL A 216 -12.12 -10.36 8.88
N SER A 217 -13.36 -10.08 8.41
CA SER A 217 -14.20 -11.09 7.77
C SER A 217 -13.87 -11.33 6.30
N LEU A 218 -13.02 -10.48 5.71
CA LEU A 218 -12.60 -10.64 4.32
C LEU A 218 -11.58 -11.77 4.20
N PRO A 219 -11.74 -12.72 3.28
CA PRO A 219 -10.90 -13.93 3.20
C PRO A 219 -9.57 -13.68 2.47
N VAL A 220 -8.96 -12.51 2.66
CA VAL A 220 -7.65 -12.19 2.09
C VAL A 220 -6.55 -12.96 2.79
N ASP A 221 -5.46 -13.29 2.07
CA ASP A 221 -4.31 -13.97 2.66
C ASP A 221 -3.57 -13.09 3.68
N TYR A 222 -3.56 -11.75 3.46
CA TYR A 222 -2.90 -10.80 4.36
C TYR A 222 -3.71 -9.52 4.55
N LEU A 223 -3.73 -9.01 5.77
CA LEU A 223 -4.17 -7.65 6.10
C LEU A 223 -2.95 -6.76 6.38
N ASP A 224 -2.69 -5.79 5.51
CA ASP A 224 -1.63 -4.78 5.69
C ASP A 224 -2.17 -3.59 6.49
N VAL A 225 -1.73 -3.47 7.75
CA VAL A 225 -2.24 -2.47 8.68
C VAL A 225 -1.52 -1.14 8.51
N SER A 226 -2.27 -0.12 8.10
CA SER A 226 -1.81 1.25 7.98
C SER A 226 -2.62 2.18 8.89
N ALA A 227 -2.40 3.50 8.79
CA ALA A 227 -3.19 4.51 9.47
C ALA A 227 -3.13 5.84 8.71
N GLY A 228 -4.12 6.70 8.97
CA GLY A 228 -4.22 8.05 8.44
C GLY A 228 -4.90 8.14 7.07
N PHE A 229 -5.58 9.25 6.87
CA PHE A 229 -6.09 9.69 5.57
C PHE A 229 -5.29 10.90 5.09
N TYR A 230 -5.01 10.98 3.79
CA TYR A 230 -4.13 11.99 3.21
C TYR A 230 -4.53 13.42 3.52
N ASN A 231 -5.83 13.72 3.47
CA ASN A 231 -6.35 15.06 3.71
C ASN A 231 -6.84 15.27 5.16
N VAL A 232 -6.51 14.33 6.06
CA VAL A 232 -6.83 14.40 7.49
C VAL A 232 -5.55 14.57 8.31
N ASP A 233 -4.76 13.50 8.42
CA ASP A 233 -3.47 13.55 9.11
C ASP A 233 -2.41 12.69 8.39
N LYS A 234 -1.64 13.35 7.57
CA LYS A 234 -0.60 12.71 6.76
C LYS A 234 0.56 12.17 7.59
N ARG A 235 0.76 12.67 8.82
CA ARG A 235 1.81 12.18 9.73
C ARG A 235 1.54 10.74 10.17
N LEU A 236 0.27 10.33 10.21
CA LEU A 236 -0.11 8.94 10.48
C LEU A 236 0.27 7.99 9.34
N ILE A 237 0.26 8.46 8.10
CA ILE A 237 0.63 7.65 6.92
C ILE A 237 2.15 7.43 6.90
N TYR A 238 2.91 8.46 7.23
CA TYR A 238 4.38 8.48 7.19
C TYR A 238 4.96 8.74 8.60
N PRO A 239 4.78 7.79 9.53
CA PRO A 239 5.11 8.03 10.92
C PRO A 239 6.61 8.19 11.14
N THR A 240 6.97 9.25 11.87
CA THR A 240 8.33 9.53 12.38
C THR A 240 8.30 9.77 13.86
N LEU A 241 7.15 10.20 14.40
CA LEU A 241 6.99 10.49 15.83
C LEU A 241 6.87 9.19 16.62
N PRO A 242 7.59 9.07 17.77
CA PRO A 242 7.59 7.86 18.59
C PRO A 242 6.20 7.38 18.99
N ASP A 243 5.31 8.30 19.40
CA ASP A 243 3.95 7.96 19.82
C ASP A 243 3.11 7.38 18.67
N VAL A 244 3.26 7.92 17.46
CA VAL A 244 2.58 7.40 16.26
C VAL A 244 3.10 6.02 15.89
N LEU A 245 4.41 5.82 15.97
CA LEU A 245 5.05 4.52 15.74
C LEU A 245 4.57 3.48 16.74
N SER A 246 4.58 3.84 18.03
CA SER A 246 4.12 2.98 19.13
C SER A 246 2.65 2.62 18.97
N SER A 247 1.76 3.60 18.74
CA SER A 247 0.33 3.37 18.56
C SER A 247 0.03 2.43 17.38
N ARG A 248 0.71 2.61 16.25
CA ARG A 248 0.55 1.72 15.07
C ARG A 248 0.99 0.29 15.37
N ARG A 249 2.14 0.14 16.05
CA ARG A 249 2.65 -1.17 16.47
C ARG A 249 1.65 -1.84 17.39
N THR A 250 1.23 -1.15 18.46
CA THR A 250 0.25 -1.66 19.43
C THR A 250 -1.04 -2.07 18.74
N GLY A 251 -1.63 -1.20 17.92
CA GLY A 251 -2.89 -1.52 17.21
C GLY A 251 -2.78 -2.73 16.29
N THR A 252 -1.63 -2.91 15.60
CA THR A 252 -1.42 -4.12 14.79
C THR A 252 -1.29 -5.37 15.65
N LEU A 253 -0.56 -5.30 16.77
CA LEU A 253 -0.37 -6.43 17.68
C LEU A 253 -1.66 -6.83 18.39
N ASP A 254 -2.50 -5.87 18.75
CA ASP A 254 -3.81 -6.14 19.36
C ASP A 254 -4.74 -6.85 18.38
N LEU A 255 -4.76 -6.44 17.10
CA LEU A 255 -5.48 -7.15 16.07
C LEU A 255 -4.95 -8.59 15.89
N ALA A 256 -3.64 -8.75 15.84
CA ALA A 256 -3.02 -10.06 15.65
C ALA A 256 -3.30 -11.03 16.80
N ARG A 257 -3.35 -10.55 18.04
CA ARG A 257 -3.72 -11.36 19.21
C ARG A 257 -5.21 -11.70 19.21
N ARG A 258 -6.06 -10.75 18.84
CA ARG A 258 -7.52 -10.93 18.78
C ARG A 258 -7.95 -11.88 17.66
N TYR A 259 -7.21 -11.90 16.53
CA TYR A 259 -7.53 -12.69 15.35
C TYR A 259 -6.33 -13.57 14.92
N PRO A 260 -5.99 -14.63 15.69
CA PRO A 260 -4.75 -15.38 15.49
C PRO A 260 -4.71 -16.19 14.18
N HIS A 261 -5.86 -16.41 13.53
CA HIS A 261 -5.99 -17.10 12.25
C HIS A 261 -5.72 -16.21 11.04
N ILE A 262 -5.70 -14.88 11.23
CA ILE A 262 -5.46 -13.90 10.16
C ILE A 262 -3.98 -13.53 10.11
N GLN A 263 -3.41 -13.42 8.92
CA GLN A 263 -2.03 -12.99 8.72
C GLN A 263 -1.99 -11.45 8.56
N PHE A 264 -1.19 -10.79 9.37
CA PHE A 264 -1.04 -9.33 9.37
C PHE A 264 0.32 -8.90 8.86
N ILE A 265 0.37 -7.87 8.02
CA ILE A 265 1.60 -7.17 7.66
C ILE A 265 1.66 -5.90 8.50
N MET A 266 2.64 -5.84 9.41
CA MET A 266 2.88 -4.66 10.25
C MET A 266 3.68 -3.63 9.48
N SER A 267 3.11 -2.46 9.25
CA SER A 267 3.74 -1.34 8.54
C SER A 267 4.10 -0.17 9.47
N GLY A 268 4.84 0.82 8.98
CA GLY A 268 5.18 2.03 9.72
C GLY A 268 6.51 1.95 10.49
N LYS A 269 7.63 1.85 9.77
CA LYS A 269 8.98 1.68 10.34
C LYS A 269 9.13 0.42 11.20
N SER A 270 8.47 -0.63 10.81
CA SER A 270 8.49 -1.91 11.54
C SER A 270 9.80 -2.69 11.40
N SER A 271 10.73 -2.23 10.57
CA SER A 271 12.07 -2.84 10.41
C SER A 271 12.88 -2.89 11.70
N GLY A 272 12.72 -1.90 12.60
CA GLY A 272 13.31 -1.92 13.95
C GLY A 272 12.63 -2.89 14.91
N ALA A 273 11.48 -3.44 14.53
CA ALA A 273 10.70 -4.38 15.33
C ALA A 273 10.92 -5.84 14.90
N TRP A 274 12.11 -6.19 14.49
CA TRP A 274 12.53 -7.55 14.13
C TRP A 274 12.69 -8.40 15.40
N ASP A 275 11.60 -8.49 16.12
CA ASP A 275 11.55 -9.09 17.44
C ASP A 275 11.01 -10.52 17.31
N PRO A 276 11.76 -11.55 17.77
CA PRO A 276 11.28 -12.92 17.80
C PRO A 276 9.97 -13.11 18.60
N SER A 277 9.70 -12.20 19.54
CA SER A 277 8.50 -12.26 20.40
C SER A 277 7.21 -11.82 19.70
N LEU A 278 7.26 -11.31 18.46
CA LEU A 278 6.05 -10.97 17.71
C LEU A 278 5.16 -12.21 17.51
N PRO A 279 3.83 -12.07 17.54
CA PRO A 279 2.91 -13.16 17.22
C PRO A 279 3.25 -13.81 15.86
N ALA A 280 3.05 -15.13 15.76
CA ALA A 280 3.43 -15.91 14.57
C ALA A 280 2.69 -15.47 13.29
N ASN A 281 1.51 -14.84 13.44
CA ASN A 281 0.69 -14.31 12.37
C ASN A 281 1.02 -12.85 12.01
N VAL A 282 2.12 -12.28 12.52
CA VAL A 282 2.59 -10.94 12.18
C VAL A 282 3.82 -11.01 11.29
N HIS A 283 3.74 -10.43 10.13
CA HIS A 283 4.82 -10.25 9.15
C HIS A 283 5.33 -8.81 9.15
N VAL A 284 6.50 -8.56 8.60
CA VAL A 284 7.15 -7.24 8.63
C VAL A 284 7.10 -6.57 7.27
N GLY A 285 6.48 -5.38 7.24
CA GLY A 285 6.45 -4.52 6.07
C GLY A 285 7.51 -3.43 6.15
N ILE A 286 8.45 -3.42 5.22
CA ILE A 286 9.57 -2.48 5.14
C ILE A 286 9.34 -1.55 3.95
N CYS A 287 9.56 -0.25 4.11
CA CYS A 287 9.45 0.69 3.01
C CYS A 287 10.65 1.63 2.97
N ARG A 288 10.70 2.63 3.87
CA ARG A 288 11.70 3.71 3.82
C ARG A 288 13.14 3.23 3.98
N ASP A 289 13.38 2.16 4.71
CA ASP A 289 14.72 1.60 4.89
C ASP A 289 15.24 0.99 3.58
N LEU A 290 14.39 0.26 2.86
CA LEU A 290 14.71 -0.26 1.52
C LEU A 290 14.78 0.84 0.45
N ILE A 291 13.97 1.92 0.57
CA ILE A 291 14.18 3.10 -0.27
C ILE A 291 15.59 3.66 -0.06
N ALA A 292 16.01 3.82 1.20
CA ALA A 292 17.28 4.43 1.56
C ALA A 292 18.49 3.56 1.17
N ASN A 293 18.38 2.25 1.36
CA ASN A 293 19.45 1.28 1.10
C ASN A 293 18.87 -0.01 0.49
N PRO A 294 19.14 -0.33 -0.79
CA PRO A 294 18.70 -1.59 -1.40
C PRO A 294 19.26 -2.84 -0.68
N ASN A 295 20.37 -2.73 0.02
CA ASN A 295 21.00 -3.80 0.79
C ASN A 295 20.60 -3.82 2.28
N PHE A 296 19.58 -3.07 2.67
CA PHE A 296 19.18 -2.90 4.08
C PHE A 296 18.99 -4.22 4.85
N LEU A 297 18.52 -5.27 4.18
CA LEU A 297 18.32 -6.58 4.84
C LEU A 297 19.64 -7.25 5.27
N ARG A 298 20.75 -6.88 4.64
CA ARG A 298 22.12 -7.31 5.01
C ARG A 298 22.84 -6.30 5.88
N ASP A 299 22.53 -5.01 5.69
CA ASP A 299 23.19 -3.87 6.35
C ASP A 299 22.13 -2.98 7.05
N ARG A 300 21.67 -3.45 8.19
CA ARG A 300 20.54 -2.85 8.91
C ARG A 300 20.83 -1.48 9.53
N ASP A 301 22.08 -1.16 9.76
CA ASP A 301 22.51 0.13 10.32
C ASP A 301 22.44 1.25 9.27
N GLN A 302 22.34 0.89 8.00
CA GLN A 302 22.28 1.83 6.87
C GLN A 302 20.82 2.10 6.39
N GLY A 303 19.84 2.03 7.28
CA GLY A 303 18.44 2.31 6.98
C GLY A 303 18.10 3.79 6.81
N CYS A 304 16.83 4.11 6.84
CA CYS A 304 16.28 5.46 6.69
C CYS A 304 16.65 6.38 7.87
N ASN A 305 17.14 7.57 7.57
CA ASN A 305 17.45 8.63 8.54
C ASN A 305 16.37 9.72 8.65
N ASP A 306 15.15 9.44 8.22
CA ASP A 306 13.98 10.34 8.28
C ASP A 306 14.16 11.70 7.59
N CYS A 307 14.99 11.78 6.57
CA CYS A 307 15.21 13.02 5.81
C CYS A 307 13.98 13.52 5.04
N MET A 308 12.91 12.72 4.95
CA MET A 308 11.62 12.99 4.29
C MET A 308 11.72 13.32 2.79
N LYS A 309 12.88 13.14 2.15
CA LYS A 309 13.07 13.43 0.71
C LYS A 309 12.28 12.48 -0.20
N CYS A 310 11.93 11.28 0.28
CA CYS A 310 11.11 10.32 -0.46
C CYS A 310 9.66 10.79 -0.67
N HIS A 311 9.18 11.79 0.07
CA HIS A 311 7.84 12.38 -0.13
C HIS A 311 7.87 13.42 -1.26
N TYR A 312 8.20 12.98 -2.45
CA TYR A 312 8.45 13.83 -3.61
C TYR A 312 7.25 14.70 -3.97
N PHE A 313 6.02 14.18 -3.97
CA PHE A 313 4.81 14.94 -4.27
C PHE A 313 4.60 16.11 -3.30
N SER A 314 4.81 15.88 -2.00
CA SER A 314 4.71 16.93 -0.97
C SER A 314 5.74 18.03 -1.13
N ARG A 315 6.82 17.75 -1.82
CA ARG A 315 7.93 18.68 -2.08
C ARG A 315 7.85 19.31 -3.48
N GLY A 316 6.80 19.02 -4.26
CA GLY A 316 6.67 19.52 -5.62
C GLY A 316 7.66 18.91 -6.61
N GLN A 317 8.20 17.71 -6.29
CA GLN A 317 9.10 16.97 -7.18
C GLN A 317 8.30 15.97 -8.02
N SER A 318 8.84 15.55 -9.15
CA SER A 318 8.17 14.64 -10.08
C SER A 318 8.38 13.16 -9.74
N TYR A 319 9.41 12.82 -8.96
CA TYR A 319 9.77 11.44 -8.63
C TYR A 319 10.51 11.32 -7.30
N LEU A 320 10.57 10.09 -6.83
CA LEU A 320 11.21 9.67 -5.58
C LEU A 320 12.70 10.02 -5.56
N THR A 321 13.12 10.59 -4.42
CA THR A 321 14.55 10.80 -4.08
C THR A 321 14.79 10.40 -2.64
N CYS A 322 16.05 10.21 -2.26
CA CYS A 322 16.42 9.94 -0.87
C CYS A 322 17.68 10.74 -0.49
N GLY A 323 17.71 11.23 0.74
CA GLY A 323 18.89 11.94 1.26
C GLY A 323 20.12 11.05 1.47
N ARG A 324 19.93 9.73 1.51
CA ARG A 324 21.01 8.74 1.59
C ARG A 324 21.59 8.38 0.22
N TRP A 325 20.94 8.72 -0.87
CA TRP A 325 21.44 8.44 -2.20
C TRP A 325 22.59 9.39 -2.53
N THR A 326 23.80 8.85 -2.65
CA THR A 326 24.96 9.59 -3.12
C THR A 326 25.08 9.43 -4.63
N TYR A 327 25.12 10.55 -5.34
CA TYR A 327 25.42 10.57 -6.77
C TYR A 327 26.86 10.07 -6.97
N PRO A 328 27.19 9.15 -7.89
CA PRO A 328 26.39 8.49 -8.92
C PRO A 328 25.98 7.03 -8.61
N ARG A 329 26.11 6.54 -7.36
CA ARG A 329 26.00 5.10 -7.03
C ARG A 329 24.59 4.50 -7.05
N VAL A 330 23.56 5.32 -7.09
CA VAL A 330 22.16 4.84 -6.94
C VAL A 330 21.28 5.14 -8.14
N LEU A 331 21.75 5.95 -9.07
CA LEU A 331 21.07 6.22 -10.33
C LEU A 331 22.06 6.09 -11.48
N PRO A 332 22.05 4.99 -12.24
CA PRO A 332 22.81 4.91 -13.49
C PRO A 332 22.10 5.66 -14.63
N PHE A 333 21.54 6.85 -14.36
CA PHE A 333 20.71 7.55 -15.32
C PHE A 333 21.37 8.83 -15.79
N PRO A 334 21.53 9.03 -17.12
CA PRO A 334 21.92 10.30 -17.65
C PRO A 334 20.82 11.34 -17.30
N VAL A 335 21.22 12.38 -16.62
CA VAL A 335 20.40 13.60 -16.52
C VAL A 335 20.12 14.03 -17.96
N LYS A 336 18.84 14.12 -18.35
CA LYS A 336 18.51 14.83 -19.57
C LYS A 336 19.09 16.24 -19.43
N GLN A 337 20.11 16.54 -20.22
CA GLN A 337 20.51 17.92 -20.43
C GLN A 337 19.29 18.67 -20.95
N ALA A 338 19.03 19.82 -20.35
CA ALA A 338 17.94 20.71 -20.67
C ALA A 338 17.97 21.14 -22.13
#